data_adfdeedcf3d6f3e5b8c6659fc0cd960a
#
_entry.id   adfdeedcf3d6f3e5b8c6659fc0cd960a
#
_cell.length_a   1.000
_cell.length_b   1.000
_cell.length_c   1.000
_cell.angle_alpha   90.00
_cell.angle_beta   90.00
_cell.angle_gamma   90.00
#
_symmetry.space_group_name_H-M   'P 1'
#
loop_
_entity.id
_entity.type
_entity.pdbx_description
1 polymer ?
#
loop_
_entity_poly.entity_id
_entity_poly.type
_entity_poly.pdbx_seq_one_letter_code
_entity_poly.pdbx_strand_id
1 'polypeptide(L)'
;IKPWNVEAVMEKLDILNANNIFAAAMDIDGAGLPFLKAMNPNAGSKTVAELHEIINYAKMPFILKGIMTAKAAEKAVEAGADGIVVSNHGGRVLGQTRATADVLPEIVRAVGGKCVIFVDGGIRSGVDVFKALGLGADAVLIGRPFVPAVYGGEAEGAKLLFAKYKAELIDTMTMCGAHSLAEIVTDMVYVEK
;
A
#
# COMPACT_ATOMS: atom_id res chain seq x y z
N ILE A 1 -4.34 6.50 -9.38
CA ILE A 1 -5.61 7.13 -9.80
C ILE A 1 -6.35 7.57 -8.53
N LYS A 2 -7.07 8.69 -8.57
CA LYS A 2 -7.95 9.12 -7.48
C LYS A 2 -9.35 8.49 -7.65
N PRO A 3 -10.14 8.34 -6.57
CA PRO A 3 -11.45 7.72 -6.63
C PRO A 3 -12.51 8.69 -7.18
N TRP A 4 -12.28 9.17 -8.42
CA TRP A 4 -13.23 9.99 -9.17
C TRP A 4 -14.47 9.17 -9.55
N ASN A 5 -15.48 9.78 -10.22
CA ASN A 5 -16.56 9.01 -10.81
C ASN A 5 -16.03 7.98 -11.82
N VAL A 6 -16.82 6.94 -12.10
CA VAL A 6 -16.37 5.78 -12.88
C VAL A 6 -15.90 6.20 -14.27
N GLU A 7 -16.60 7.10 -14.93
CA GLU A 7 -16.27 7.60 -16.27
C GLU A 7 -14.90 8.27 -16.31
N ALA A 8 -14.61 9.16 -15.36
CA ALA A 8 -13.31 9.84 -15.28
C ALA A 8 -12.16 8.87 -14.92
N VAL A 9 -12.45 7.82 -14.15
CA VAL A 9 -11.46 6.76 -13.88
C VAL A 9 -11.17 5.98 -15.16
N MET A 10 -12.18 5.62 -15.93
CA MET A 10 -12.03 4.89 -17.20
C MET A 10 -11.23 5.69 -18.23
N GLU A 11 -11.44 7.00 -18.35
CA GLU A 11 -10.62 7.88 -19.20
C GLU A 11 -9.12 7.83 -18.81
N LYS A 12 -8.79 7.72 -17.52
CA LYS A 12 -7.40 7.55 -17.07
C LYS A 12 -6.88 6.14 -17.39
N LEU A 13 -7.73 5.12 -17.24
CA LEU A 13 -7.36 3.76 -17.59
C LEU A 13 -7.11 3.59 -19.10
N ASP A 14 -7.83 4.30 -19.97
CA ASP A 14 -7.54 4.32 -21.42
C ASP A 14 -6.11 4.76 -21.71
N ILE A 15 -5.66 5.83 -21.03
CA ILE A 15 -4.28 6.32 -21.16
C ILE A 15 -3.29 5.26 -20.67
N LEU A 16 -3.56 4.61 -19.52
CA LEU A 16 -2.68 3.58 -18.98
C LEU A 16 -2.65 2.34 -19.85
N ASN A 17 -3.82 1.89 -20.34
CA ASN A 17 -3.96 0.74 -21.23
C ASN A 17 -3.19 0.94 -22.56
N ALA A 18 -3.19 2.17 -23.09
CA ALA A 18 -2.49 2.52 -24.33
C ALA A 18 -0.95 2.58 -24.17
N ASN A 19 -0.44 2.71 -22.95
CA ASN A 19 0.99 2.91 -22.67
C ASN A 19 1.68 1.70 -22.01
N ASN A 20 1.07 0.52 -22.03
CA ASN A 20 1.64 -0.72 -21.47
C ASN A 20 2.14 -0.56 -20.02
N ILE A 21 1.37 0.10 -19.17
CA ILE A 21 1.69 0.29 -17.76
C ILE A 21 1.61 -1.05 -17.04
N PHE A 22 2.62 -1.34 -16.21
CA PHE A 22 2.74 -2.62 -15.48
C PHE A 22 1.62 -2.87 -14.47
N ALA A 23 1.20 -1.83 -13.74
CA ALA A 23 0.11 -1.92 -12.76
C ALA A 23 -0.48 -0.53 -12.50
N ALA A 24 -1.74 -0.50 -12.07
CA ALA A 24 -2.42 0.72 -11.64
C ALA A 24 -2.84 0.60 -10.17
N ALA A 25 -2.97 1.75 -9.50
CA ALA A 25 -3.45 1.80 -8.13
C ALA A 25 -4.47 2.93 -7.93
N MET A 26 -5.46 2.71 -7.06
CA MET A 26 -6.43 3.71 -6.65
C MET A 26 -6.38 3.96 -5.15
N ASP A 27 -6.22 5.23 -4.76
CA ASP A 27 -6.35 5.71 -3.37
C ASP A 27 -7.83 5.79 -2.98
N ILE A 28 -8.47 4.72 -2.56
CA ILE A 28 -9.91 4.76 -2.20
C ILE A 28 -10.19 5.62 -0.97
N ASP A 29 -9.23 5.74 -0.06
CA ASP A 29 -9.31 6.61 1.10
C ASP A 29 -9.28 8.11 0.73
N GLY A 30 -8.77 8.44 -0.45
CA GLY A 30 -8.80 9.78 -1.01
C GLY A 30 -10.21 10.36 -1.16
N ALA A 31 -11.25 9.51 -1.20
CA ALA A 31 -12.66 9.94 -1.20
C ALA A 31 -13.04 10.84 0.00
N GLY A 32 -12.32 10.72 1.12
CA GLY A 32 -12.52 11.55 2.31
C GLY A 32 -11.89 12.94 2.26
N LEU A 33 -10.98 13.20 1.33
CA LEU A 33 -10.21 14.44 1.29
C LEU A 33 -11.04 15.62 0.76
N PRO A 34 -11.23 16.70 1.55
CA PRO A 34 -12.11 17.82 1.18
C PRO A 34 -11.74 18.46 -0.16
N PHE A 35 -10.43 18.63 -0.43
CA PHE A 35 -9.98 19.25 -1.68
C PHE A 35 -10.27 18.38 -2.91
N LEU A 36 -10.24 17.04 -2.78
CA LEU A 36 -10.60 16.14 -3.88
C LEU A 36 -12.11 16.14 -4.14
N LYS A 37 -12.94 16.32 -3.11
CA LYS A 37 -14.39 16.48 -3.26
C LYS A 37 -14.77 17.77 -3.96
N ALA A 38 -13.97 18.82 -3.79
CA ALA A 38 -14.19 20.12 -4.42
C ALA A 38 -13.67 20.20 -5.86
N MET A 39 -12.92 19.22 -6.32
CA MET A 39 -12.40 19.16 -7.70
C MET A 39 -13.49 18.70 -8.69
N ASN A 40 -13.24 18.95 -9.96
CA ASN A 40 -14.05 18.41 -11.07
C ASN A 40 -13.14 17.58 -11.99
N PRO A 41 -13.38 16.24 -12.12
CA PRO A 41 -14.42 15.47 -11.43
C PRO A 41 -14.16 15.36 -9.92
N ASN A 42 -15.23 15.27 -9.14
CA ASN A 42 -15.13 15.10 -7.69
C ASN A 42 -14.78 13.65 -7.32
N ALA A 43 -14.06 13.48 -6.20
CA ALA A 43 -13.81 12.17 -5.62
C ALA A 43 -14.97 11.73 -4.72
N GLY A 44 -15.23 10.43 -4.67
CA GLY A 44 -16.26 9.83 -3.84
C GLY A 44 -15.97 8.37 -3.50
N SER A 45 -16.72 7.83 -2.53
CA SER A 45 -16.65 6.41 -2.21
C SER A 45 -17.07 5.56 -3.42
N LYS A 46 -16.57 4.32 -3.44
CA LYS A 46 -16.91 3.33 -4.46
C LYS A 46 -17.59 2.14 -3.82
N THR A 47 -18.61 1.63 -4.49
CA THR A 47 -19.19 0.32 -4.18
C THR A 47 -18.29 -0.80 -4.69
N VAL A 48 -18.51 -2.03 -4.20
CA VAL A 48 -17.80 -3.22 -4.71
C VAL A 48 -18.07 -3.42 -6.20
N ALA A 49 -19.30 -3.16 -6.67
CA ALA A 49 -19.68 -3.28 -8.07
C ALA A 49 -18.93 -2.28 -8.96
N GLU A 50 -18.84 -1.00 -8.56
CA GLU A 50 -18.07 0.01 -9.29
C GLU A 50 -16.57 -0.32 -9.31
N LEU A 51 -16.01 -0.82 -8.19
CA LEU A 51 -14.62 -1.26 -8.15
C LEU A 51 -14.39 -2.45 -9.09
N HIS A 52 -15.31 -3.41 -9.10
CA HIS A 52 -15.24 -4.56 -10.00
C HIS A 52 -15.27 -4.14 -11.48
N GLU A 53 -16.15 -3.19 -11.83
CA GLU A 53 -16.22 -2.62 -13.19
C GLU A 53 -14.89 -1.95 -13.59
N ILE A 54 -14.33 -1.11 -12.69
CA ILE A 54 -13.06 -0.42 -12.92
C ILE A 54 -11.90 -1.40 -13.08
N ILE A 55 -11.83 -2.41 -12.20
CA ILE A 55 -10.76 -3.40 -12.21
C ILE A 55 -10.82 -4.26 -13.48
N ASN A 56 -12.00 -4.68 -13.89
CA ASN A 56 -12.18 -5.44 -15.14
C ASN A 56 -11.87 -4.62 -16.40
N TYR A 57 -12.06 -3.31 -16.35
CA TYR A 57 -11.70 -2.41 -17.45
C TYR A 57 -10.18 -2.19 -17.56
N ALA A 58 -9.47 -2.25 -16.47
CA ALA A 58 -8.01 -2.17 -16.44
C ALA A 58 -7.39 -3.42 -17.10
N LYS A 59 -6.48 -3.22 -18.06
CA LYS A 59 -5.77 -4.33 -18.74
C LYS A 59 -4.44 -4.66 -18.05
N MET A 60 -4.34 -4.36 -16.78
CA MET A 60 -3.17 -4.53 -15.96
C MET A 60 -3.58 -4.82 -14.51
N PRO A 61 -2.69 -5.39 -13.69
CA PRO A 61 -2.94 -5.57 -12.26
C PRO A 61 -3.40 -4.28 -11.58
N PHE A 62 -4.45 -4.37 -10.76
CA PHE A 62 -5.05 -3.22 -10.11
C PHE A 62 -4.97 -3.32 -8.58
N ILE A 63 -4.46 -2.27 -7.94
CA ILE A 63 -4.19 -2.22 -6.51
C ILE A 63 -5.12 -1.21 -5.84
N LEU A 64 -5.78 -1.62 -4.76
CA LEU A 64 -6.62 -0.74 -3.94
C LEU A 64 -5.87 -0.28 -2.69
N LYS A 65 -5.63 1.02 -2.56
CA LYS A 65 -4.93 1.64 -1.43
C LYS A 65 -5.90 2.34 -0.48
N GLY A 66 -5.61 2.22 0.84
CA GLY A 66 -6.44 2.82 1.90
C GLY A 66 -7.24 1.77 2.67
N ILE A 67 -6.78 0.53 2.68
CA ILE A 67 -7.43 -0.58 3.36
C ILE A 67 -6.96 -0.62 4.82
N MET A 68 -7.91 -0.49 5.77
CA MET A 68 -7.60 -0.43 7.20
C MET A 68 -8.40 -1.44 8.06
N THR A 69 -9.19 -2.30 7.43
CA THR A 69 -9.98 -3.33 8.15
C THR A 69 -10.03 -4.64 7.36
N ALA A 70 -10.17 -5.76 8.07
CA ALA A 70 -10.37 -7.07 7.47
C ALA A 70 -11.55 -7.08 6.49
N LYS A 71 -12.69 -6.49 6.89
CA LYS A 71 -13.88 -6.40 6.02
C LYS A 71 -13.64 -5.58 4.75
N ALA A 72 -12.83 -4.51 4.81
CA ALA A 72 -12.48 -3.75 3.61
C ALA A 72 -11.55 -4.56 2.69
N ALA A 73 -10.64 -5.35 3.26
CA ALA A 73 -9.76 -6.25 2.49
C ALA A 73 -10.56 -7.36 1.80
N GLU A 74 -11.53 -7.98 2.48
CA GLU A 74 -12.45 -8.95 1.88
C GLU A 74 -13.21 -8.36 0.68
N LYS A 75 -13.73 -7.14 0.82
CA LYS A 75 -14.41 -6.42 -0.27
C LYS A 75 -13.48 -6.07 -1.43
N ALA A 76 -12.22 -5.75 -1.16
CA ALA A 76 -11.22 -5.52 -2.20
C ALA A 76 -10.94 -6.79 -3.01
N VAL A 77 -10.81 -7.92 -2.33
CA VAL A 77 -10.68 -9.25 -2.97
C VAL A 77 -11.95 -9.60 -3.77
N GLU A 78 -13.15 -9.36 -3.20
CA GLU A 78 -14.43 -9.58 -3.89
C GLU A 78 -14.54 -8.72 -5.17
N ALA A 79 -14.03 -7.49 -5.14
CA ALA A 79 -13.98 -6.61 -6.30
C ALA A 79 -12.97 -7.07 -7.37
N GLY A 80 -12.10 -8.04 -7.07
CA GLY A 80 -11.10 -8.58 -8.00
C GLY A 80 -9.74 -7.85 -7.94
N ALA A 81 -9.43 -7.15 -6.86
CA ALA A 81 -8.14 -6.47 -6.73
C ALA A 81 -6.97 -7.47 -6.69
N ASP A 82 -5.95 -7.24 -7.52
CA ASP A 82 -4.71 -8.03 -7.56
C ASP A 82 -3.80 -7.73 -6.36
N GLY A 83 -3.98 -6.56 -5.75
CA GLY A 83 -3.24 -6.16 -4.56
C GLY A 83 -3.99 -5.12 -3.73
N ILE A 84 -3.61 -5.04 -2.48
CA ILE A 84 -4.08 -4.00 -1.56
C ILE A 84 -2.90 -3.29 -0.89
N VAL A 85 -3.09 -2.03 -0.52
CA VAL A 85 -2.17 -1.33 0.37
C VAL A 85 -2.88 -1.08 1.69
N VAL A 86 -2.38 -1.69 2.77
CA VAL A 86 -2.77 -1.38 4.14
C VAL A 86 -2.21 -0.01 4.47
N SER A 87 -3.08 0.98 4.54
CA SER A 87 -2.69 2.38 4.59
C SER A 87 -3.77 3.25 5.21
N ASN A 88 -3.38 4.14 6.13
CA ASN A 88 -4.19 5.25 6.62
C ASN A 88 -3.70 6.60 6.05
N HIS A 89 -2.99 6.57 4.93
CA HIS A 89 -2.40 7.74 4.27
C HIS A 89 -1.43 8.53 5.19
N GLY A 90 -0.81 7.83 6.13
CA GLY A 90 0.04 8.44 7.16
C GLY A 90 -0.73 9.32 8.14
N GLY A 91 -2.00 8.99 8.42
CA GLY A 91 -2.90 9.75 9.31
C GLY A 91 -3.47 11.02 8.69
N ARG A 92 -3.31 11.23 7.38
CA ARG A 92 -3.67 12.49 6.71
C ARG A 92 -5.13 12.56 6.23
N VAL A 93 -5.77 11.42 6.00
CA VAL A 93 -7.16 11.36 5.52
C VAL A 93 -8.13 11.35 6.69
N LEU A 94 -7.97 10.38 7.59
CA LEU A 94 -8.73 10.27 8.82
C LEU A 94 -7.75 10.10 9.97
N GLY A 95 -7.70 11.07 10.87
CA GLY A 95 -6.90 10.98 12.09
C GLY A 95 -7.50 9.98 13.09
N GLN A 96 -6.75 9.63 14.12
CA GLN A 96 -7.18 8.75 15.21
C GLN A 96 -7.60 7.32 14.77
N THR A 97 -7.09 6.86 13.62
CA THR A 97 -7.19 5.46 13.21
C THR A 97 -6.10 4.64 13.89
N ARG A 98 -6.28 3.31 13.93
CA ARG A 98 -5.22 2.39 14.36
C ARG A 98 -3.99 2.54 13.44
N ALA A 99 -2.81 2.17 13.95
CA ALA A 99 -1.62 2.09 13.12
C ALA A 99 -1.78 0.96 12.07
N THR A 100 -1.14 1.13 10.91
CA THR A 100 -1.19 0.12 9.85
C THR A 100 -0.57 -1.21 10.29
N ALA A 101 0.48 -1.17 11.12
CA ALA A 101 1.09 -2.36 11.72
C ALA A 101 0.12 -3.13 12.63
N ASP A 102 -0.76 -2.43 13.37
CA ASP A 102 -1.71 -3.06 14.28
C ASP A 102 -2.83 -3.82 13.56
N VAL A 103 -3.24 -3.33 12.38
CA VAL A 103 -4.32 -3.95 11.59
C VAL A 103 -3.81 -4.95 10.57
N LEU A 104 -2.52 -4.91 10.24
CA LEU A 104 -1.92 -5.75 9.21
C LEU A 104 -2.17 -7.25 9.45
N PRO A 105 -1.95 -7.83 10.66
CA PRO A 105 -2.15 -9.26 10.86
C PRO A 105 -3.60 -9.73 10.67
N GLU A 106 -4.59 -8.91 11.04
CA GLU A 106 -6.00 -9.25 10.83
C GLU A 106 -6.38 -9.19 9.34
N ILE A 107 -5.81 -8.24 8.60
CA ILE A 107 -6.00 -8.08 7.16
C ILE A 107 -5.35 -9.25 6.40
N VAL A 108 -4.12 -9.62 6.75
CA VAL A 108 -3.41 -10.77 6.16
C VAL A 108 -4.24 -12.04 6.29
N ARG A 109 -4.80 -12.30 7.48
CA ARG A 109 -5.68 -13.46 7.68
C ARG A 109 -6.95 -13.40 6.82
N ALA A 110 -7.57 -12.23 6.69
CA ALA A 110 -8.78 -12.04 5.89
C ALA A 110 -8.54 -12.20 4.38
N VAL A 111 -7.40 -11.73 3.89
CA VAL A 111 -7.00 -11.89 2.48
C VAL A 111 -6.69 -13.34 2.15
N GLY A 112 -6.02 -14.06 3.07
CA GLY A 112 -5.74 -15.48 2.92
C GLY A 112 -4.95 -15.84 1.64
N GLY A 113 -4.00 -15.01 1.23
CA GLY A 113 -3.16 -15.22 0.05
C GLY A 113 -3.84 -14.96 -1.30
N LYS A 114 -5.03 -14.35 -1.33
CA LYS A 114 -5.80 -14.13 -2.56
C LYS A 114 -5.34 -12.93 -3.39
N CYS A 115 -4.59 -12.01 -2.79
CA CYS A 115 -3.98 -10.87 -3.47
C CYS A 115 -2.70 -10.44 -2.74
N VAL A 116 -1.88 -9.63 -3.41
CA VAL A 116 -0.64 -9.09 -2.84
C VAL A 116 -0.96 -8.03 -1.77
N ILE A 117 -0.25 -8.06 -0.65
CA ILE A 117 -0.44 -7.14 0.47
C ILE A 117 0.78 -6.22 0.60
N PHE A 118 0.60 -4.97 0.28
CA PHE A 118 1.53 -3.90 0.61
C PHE A 118 1.12 -3.23 1.92
N VAL A 119 2.08 -2.65 2.62
CA VAL A 119 1.81 -1.79 3.79
C VAL A 119 2.62 -0.50 3.70
N ASP A 120 2.03 0.61 4.12
CA ASP A 120 2.72 1.87 4.32
C ASP A 120 2.46 2.48 5.70
N GLY A 121 3.10 3.60 5.96
CA GLY A 121 2.97 4.32 7.23
C GLY A 121 3.96 3.83 8.28
N GLY A 122 4.75 4.76 8.82
CA GLY A 122 5.66 4.47 9.92
C GLY A 122 7.02 3.87 9.52
N ILE A 123 7.22 3.39 8.32
CA ILE A 123 8.49 2.78 7.87
C ILE A 123 9.60 3.83 7.86
N ARG A 124 10.64 3.64 8.69
CA ARG A 124 11.76 4.57 8.91
C ARG A 124 13.13 3.90 8.88
N SER A 125 13.15 2.56 8.85
CA SER A 125 14.37 1.76 8.91
C SER A 125 14.18 0.41 8.23
N GLY A 126 15.29 -0.30 7.96
CA GLY A 126 15.25 -1.70 7.51
C GLY A 126 14.63 -2.64 8.55
N VAL A 127 14.71 -2.30 9.83
CA VAL A 127 14.04 -3.04 10.92
C VAL A 127 12.52 -2.95 10.78
N ASP A 128 11.98 -1.77 10.41
CA ASP A 128 10.53 -1.64 10.20
C ASP A 128 10.08 -2.43 8.96
N VAL A 129 10.92 -2.49 7.92
CA VAL A 129 10.66 -3.36 6.76
C VAL A 129 10.59 -4.82 7.19
N PHE A 130 11.58 -5.30 7.97
CA PHE A 130 11.61 -6.66 8.50
C PHE A 130 10.33 -6.99 9.29
N LYS A 131 9.93 -6.09 10.21
CA LYS A 131 8.71 -6.27 11.00
C LYS A 131 7.45 -6.33 10.13
N ALA A 132 7.34 -5.47 9.13
CA ALA A 132 6.19 -5.47 8.22
C ALA A 132 6.08 -6.79 7.44
N LEU A 133 7.20 -7.31 6.94
CA LEU A 133 7.25 -8.61 6.27
C LEU A 133 6.90 -9.75 7.24
N GLY A 134 7.45 -9.75 8.44
CA GLY A 134 7.13 -10.74 9.47
C GLY A 134 5.67 -10.70 9.92
N LEU A 135 4.99 -9.56 9.83
CA LEU A 135 3.55 -9.44 10.07
C LEU A 135 2.69 -9.87 8.88
N GLY A 136 3.31 -10.28 7.77
CA GLY A 136 2.66 -10.89 6.62
C GLY A 136 2.40 -9.96 5.44
N ALA A 137 3.06 -8.79 5.37
CA ALA A 137 3.08 -8.01 4.14
C ALA A 137 4.03 -8.62 3.12
N ASP A 138 3.70 -8.54 1.83
CA ASP A 138 4.60 -8.94 0.73
C ASP A 138 5.64 -7.87 0.42
N ALA A 139 5.29 -6.59 0.64
CA ALA A 139 6.19 -5.46 0.43
C ALA A 139 5.76 -4.22 1.22
N VAL A 140 6.64 -3.23 1.29
CA VAL A 140 6.39 -1.95 1.96
C VAL A 140 6.45 -0.78 0.98
N LEU A 141 5.69 0.28 1.27
CA LEU A 141 5.79 1.56 0.58
C LEU A 141 6.35 2.61 1.53
N ILE A 142 7.30 3.40 1.05
CA ILE A 142 8.00 4.42 1.83
C ILE A 142 7.86 5.77 1.12
N GLY A 143 7.22 6.73 1.77
CA GLY A 143 6.99 8.08 1.22
C GLY A 143 7.89 9.13 1.88
N ARG A 144 7.43 9.67 3.00
CA ARG A 144 8.03 10.85 3.66
C ARG A 144 9.54 10.80 3.91
N PRO A 145 10.17 9.67 4.28
CA PRO A 145 11.63 9.62 4.45
C PRO A 145 12.44 9.97 3.20
N PHE A 146 11.89 9.68 2.02
CA PHE A 146 12.55 10.02 0.77
C PHE A 146 12.47 11.52 0.43
N VAL A 147 11.53 12.26 0.99
CA VAL A 147 11.39 13.71 0.72
C VAL A 147 12.66 14.47 1.11
N PRO A 148 13.13 14.45 2.39
CA PRO A 148 14.37 15.13 2.74
C PRO A 148 15.60 14.55 2.05
N ALA A 149 15.61 13.24 1.73
CA ALA A 149 16.72 12.62 1.00
C ALA A 149 16.86 13.21 -0.41
N VAL A 150 15.75 13.35 -1.13
CA VAL A 150 15.73 13.94 -2.47
C VAL A 150 16.03 15.45 -2.42
N TYR A 151 15.45 16.19 -1.48
CA TYR A 151 15.72 17.63 -1.34
C TYR A 151 17.18 17.92 -0.93
N GLY A 152 17.78 17.05 -0.12
CA GLY A 152 19.16 17.21 0.36
C GLY A 152 20.24 16.67 -0.57
N GLY A 153 19.91 15.74 -1.46
CA GLY A 153 20.90 15.05 -2.28
C GLY A 153 20.38 14.47 -3.60
N GLU A 154 19.22 14.92 -4.07
CA GLU A 154 18.60 14.48 -5.31
C GLU A 154 18.59 12.94 -5.46
N ALA A 155 19.01 12.42 -6.61
CA ALA A 155 19.07 10.98 -6.86
C ALA A 155 20.07 10.26 -5.94
N GLU A 156 21.20 10.90 -5.62
CA GLU A 156 22.21 10.32 -4.71
C GLU A 156 21.68 10.23 -3.27
N GLY A 157 20.94 11.25 -2.80
CA GLY A 157 20.28 11.21 -1.50
C GLY A 157 19.26 10.05 -1.41
N ALA A 158 18.48 9.84 -2.47
CA ALA A 158 17.55 8.70 -2.54
C ALA A 158 18.30 7.35 -2.53
N LYS A 159 19.39 7.21 -3.29
CA LYS A 159 20.24 6.01 -3.31
C LYS A 159 20.83 5.71 -1.92
N LEU A 160 21.36 6.71 -1.25
CA LEU A 160 21.95 6.58 0.09
C LEU A 160 20.90 6.10 1.10
N LEU A 161 19.70 6.67 1.08
CA LEU A 161 18.61 6.24 1.97
C LEU A 161 18.19 4.80 1.68
N PHE A 162 18.06 4.44 0.41
CA PHE A 162 17.72 3.08 0.01
C PHE A 162 18.81 2.07 0.45
N ALA A 163 20.08 2.42 0.22
CA ALA A 163 21.22 1.59 0.65
C ALA A 163 21.24 1.39 2.16
N LYS A 164 20.96 2.44 2.94
CA LYS A 164 20.82 2.37 4.39
C LYS A 164 19.73 1.38 4.79
N TYR A 165 18.53 1.49 4.26
CA TYR A 165 17.43 0.59 4.61
C TYR A 165 17.73 -0.86 4.23
N LYS A 166 18.36 -1.07 3.08
CA LYS A 166 18.79 -2.39 2.63
C LYS A 166 19.81 -2.99 3.60
N ALA A 167 20.82 -2.23 4.02
CA ALA A 167 21.83 -2.71 4.97
C ALA A 167 21.19 -3.08 6.31
N GLU A 168 20.36 -2.21 6.88
CA GLU A 168 19.64 -2.46 8.14
C GLU A 168 18.73 -3.70 8.06
N LEU A 169 18.07 -3.93 6.91
CA LEU A 169 17.26 -5.12 6.69
C LEU A 169 18.13 -6.39 6.67
N ILE A 170 19.26 -6.37 5.96
CA ILE A 170 20.19 -7.50 5.87
C ILE A 170 20.77 -7.82 7.26
N ASP A 171 21.17 -6.81 8.02
CA ASP A 171 21.68 -6.99 9.37
C ASP A 171 20.61 -7.60 10.29
N THR A 172 19.37 -7.11 10.22
CA THR A 172 18.24 -7.65 10.99
C THR A 172 17.95 -9.10 10.60
N MET A 173 17.91 -9.41 9.31
CA MET A 173 17.75 -10.77 8.82
C MET A 173 18.83 -11.70 9.36
N THR A 174 20.08 -11.26 9.30
CA THR A 174 21.23 -12.03 9.82
C THR A 174 21.09 -12.33 11.30
N MET A 175 20.71 -11.32 12.11
CA MET A 175 20.51 -11.46 13.55
C MET A 175 19.34 -12.37 13.91
N CYS A 176 18.29 -12.41 13.07
CA CYS A 176 17.12 -13.25 13.27
C CYS A 176 17.25 -14.64 12.60
N GLY A 177 18.34 -14.89 11.86
CA GLY A 177 18.58 -16.19 11.20
C GLY A 177 17.78 -16.39 9.89
N ALA A 178 17.30 -15.30 9.25
CA ALA A 178 16.66 -15.36 7.95
C ALA A 178 17.68 -15.13 6.83
N HIS A 179 17.78 -16.06 5.88
CA HIS A 179 18.71 -15.99 4.74
C HIS A 179 18.06 -15.48 3.45
N SER A 180 16.73 -15.41 3.44
CA SER A 180 15.93 -14.84 2.35
C SER A 180 14.71 -14.10 2.90
N LEU A 181 14.10 -13.23 2.08
CA LEU A 181 12.87 -12.53 2.49
C LEU A 181 11.72 -13.52 2.79
N ALA A 182 11.68 -14.65 2.10
CA ALA A 182 10.66 -15.67 2.30
C ALA A 182 10.79 -16.42 3.65
N GLU A 183 11.95 -16.34 4.29
CA GLU A 183 12.18 -16.94 5.61
C GLU A 183 11.79 -16.03 6.77
N ILE A 184 11.45 -14.78 6.49
CA ILE A 184 10.94 -13.86 7.51
C ILE A 184 9.52 -14.26 7.88
N VAL A 185 9.33 -14.73 9.12
CA VAL A 185 8.06 -15.23 9.64
C VAL A 185 7.63 -14.48 10.90
N THR A 186 6.36 -14.59 11.23
CA THR A 186 5.74 -13.86 12.36
C THR A 186 6.43 -14.15 13.71
N ASP A 187 6.96 -15.38 13.91
CA ASP A 187 7.65 -15.75 15.15
C ASP A 187 8.96 -14.99 15.38
N MET A 188 9.49 -14.33 14.35
CA MET A 188 10.66 -13.46 14.44
C MET A 188 10.31 -12.04 14.89
N VAL A 189 9.02 -11.71 15.03
CA VAL A 189 8.53 -10.37 15.38
C VAL A 189 7.74 -10.43 16.67
N TYR A 190 8.18 -9.64 17.66
CA TYR A 190 7.39 -9.49 18.89
C TYR A 190 6.17 -8.62 18.63
N VAL A 191 5.00 -9.16 18.93
CA VAL A 191 3.71 -8.46 18.85
C VAL A 191 3.12 -8.42 20.27
N GLU A 192 2.97 -7.24 20.81
CA GLU A 192 2.27 -7.03 22.09
C GLU A 192 0.78 -7.39 21.93
N LYS A 193 0.26 -8.19 22.86
CA LYS A 193 -1.13 -8.69 22.82
C LYS A 193 -2.09 -7.73 23.50
#